data_aa4106bac46bae1a32acb3dd7fa02150
#
_entry.id   aa4106bac46bae1a32acb3dd7fa02150
#
_cell.length_a   1.000
_cell.length_b   1.000
_cell.length_c   1.000
_cell.angle_alpha   90.00
_cell.angle_beta   90.00
_cell.angle_gamma   90.00
#
_symmetry.space_group_name_H-M   'P 1'
#
loop_
_entity.id
_entity.type
_entity.pdbx_description
1 polymer ?
#
loop_
_entity_poly.entity_id
_entity_poly.type
_entity_poly.pdbx_seq_one_letter_code
_entity_poly.pdbx_strand_id
1 'polypeptide(L)'
;MQIPKLKVLVEAGVVRQVEAIPEADGWAVWIVHATRSGERREVLERQRGGVRVFATLDAVARAVAGAGLSAFQVHVAGLAGAEAEPP
;
A
#
# COMPACT_ATOMS: atom_id res chain seq x y z
N MET A 1 -9.46 -0.49 -2.84
CA MET A 1 -9.57 -1.77 -3.58
C MET A 1 -9.25 -2.94 -2.68
N GLN A 2 -9.73 -4.11 -3.01
CA GLN A 2 -9.42 -5.33 -2.28
C GLN A 2 -8.32 -6.13 -2.99
N ILE A 3 -7.72 -7.09 -2.28
CA ILE A 3 -6.63 -7.90 -2.79
C ILE A 3 -6.93 -8.56 -4.15
N PRO A 4 -8.12 -9.15 -4.38
CA PRO A 4 -8.39 -9.76 -5.69
C PRO A 4 -8.27 -8.78 -6.86
N LYS A 5 -8.74 -7.55 -6.67
CA LYS A 5 -8.59 -6.51 -7.70
C LYS A 5 -7.12 -6.16 -7.91
N LEU A 6 -6.35 -6.05 -6.84
CA LEU A 6 -4.92 -5.76 -6.93
C LEU A 6 -4.21 -6.84 -7.76
N LYS A 7 -4.51 -8.11 -7.51
CA LYS A 7 -3.92 -9.21 -8.27
C LYS A 7 -4.22 -9.11 -9.76
N VAL A 8 -5.45 -8.74 -10.11
CA VAL A 8 -5.83 -8.54 -11.52
C VAL A 8 -5.02 -7.41 -12.14
N LEU A 9 -4.87 -6.30 -11.43
CA LEU A 9 -4.09 -5.15 -11.93
C LEU A 9 -2.61 -5.48 -12.10
N VAL A 10 -2.05 -6.27 -11.18
CA VAL A 10 -0.67 -6.72 -11.28
C VAL A 10 -0.49 -7.59 -12.52
N GLU A 11 -1.38 -8.56 -12.74
CA GLU A 11 -1.32 -9.41 -13.93
C GLU A 11 -1.44 -8.60 -15.22
N ALA A 12 -2.26 -7.56 -15.20
CA ALA A 12 -2.43 -6.69 -16.37
C ALA A 12 -1.22 -5.75 -16.60
N GLY A 13 -0.28 -5.69 -15.66
CA GLY A 13 0.91 -4.86 -15.80
C GLY A 13 0.64 -3.36 -15.66
N VAL A 14 -0.45 -2.98 -15.00
CA VAL A 14 -0.86 -1.57 -14.91
C VAL A 14 -0.57 -0.92 -13.56
N VAL A 15 -0.02 -1.66 -12.60
CA VAL A 15 0.37 -1.09 -11.31
C VAL A 15 1.64 -0.27 -11.50
N ARG A 16 1.59 1.01 -11.12
CA ARG A 16 2.70 1.95 -11.27
C ARG A 16 3.49 2.12 -9.98
N GLN A 17 2.81 2.10 -8.84
CA GLN A 17 3.44 2.38 -7.56
C GLN A 17 2.65 1.76 -6.43
N VAL A 18 3.35 1.30 -5.41
CA VAL A 18 2.75 0.79 -4.18
C VAL A 18 3.43 1.50 -3.03
N GLU A 19 2.65 2.06 -2.12
CA GLU A 19 3.14 2.90 -1.04
C GLU A 19 2.59 2.43 0.30
N ALA A 20 3.47 2.25 1.29
CA ALA A 20 3.07 2.03 2.67
C ALA A 20 3.10 3.39 3.38
N ILE A 21 1.96 3.81 3.89
CA ILE A 21 1.77 5.11 4.54
C ILE A 21 1.49 4.88 6.02
N PRO A 22 2.22 5.56 6.94
CA PRO A 22 1.96 5.39 8.38
C PRO A 22 0.55 5.81 8.75
N GLU A 23 -0.07 5.03 9.61
CA GLU A 23 -1.35 5.31 10.23
C GLU A 23 -1.19 5.19 11.75
N ALA A 24 -2.22 5.60 12.52
CA ALA A 24 -2.17 5.56 13.98
C ALA A 24 -1.82 4.17 14.52
N ASP A 25 -2.36 3.12 13.89
CA ASP A 25 -2.23 1.75 14.37
C ASP A 25 -1.38 0.86 13.46
N GLY A 26 -0.64 1.45 12.53
CA GLY A 26 0.18 0.66 11.61
C GLY A 26 0.36 1.33 10.27
N TRP A 27 0.08 0.60 9.19
CA TRP A 27 0.38 1.02 7.82
C TRP A 27 -0.81 0.81 6.90
N ALA A 28 -1.18 1.83 6.14
CA ALA A 28 -2.10 1.68 5.02
C ALA A 28 -1.27 1.46 3.75
N VAL A 29 -1.84 0.74 2.79
CA VAL A 29 -1.18 0.48 1.50
C VAL A 29 -1.97 1.15 0.39
N TRP A 30 -1.32 2.05 -0.33
CA TRP A 30 -1.90 2.78 -1.44
C TRP A 30 -1.32 2.28 -2.75
N ILE A 31 -2.20 2.11 -3.74
CA ILE A 31 -1.84 1.58 -5.04
C ILE A 31 -2.11 2.65 -6.10
N VAL A 32 -1.10 2.95 -6.91
CA VAL A 32 -1.27 3.81 -8.08
C VAL A 32 -1.28 2.91 -9.31
N HIS A 33 -2.31 3.01 -10.13
CA HIS A 33 -2.43 2.19 -11.33
C HIS A 33 -2.94 2.99 -12.50
N ALA A 34 -2.57 2.55 -13.70
CA ALA A 34 -3.01 3.19 -14.94
C ALA A 34 -4.48 2.88 -15.21
N THR A 35 -5.17 3.87 -15.76
CA THR A 35 -6.55 3.73 -16.23
C THR A 35 -6.64 4.31 -17.64
N ARG A 36 -7.80 4.22 -18.27
CA ARG A 36 -8.02 4.81 -19.58
C ARG A 36 -7.75 6.31 -19.63
N SER A 37 -8.06 7.02 -18.54
CA SER A 37 -7.97 8.47 -18.49
C SER A 37 -6.75 8.98 -17.73
N GLY A 38 -5.81 8.10 -17.37
CA GLY A 38 -4.60 8.50 -16.65
C GLY A 38 -4.27 7.51 -15.55
N GLU A 39 -4.08 8.03 -14.33
CA GLU A 39 -3.74 7.20 -13.18
C GLU A 39 -4.78 7.37 -12.09
N ARG A 40 -4.91 6.34 -11.27
CA ARG A 40 -5.79 6.34 -10.12
C ARG A 40 -5.04 5.85 -8.90
N ARG A 41 -5.30 6.48 -7.76
CA ARG A 41 -4.71 6.11 -6.49
C ARG A 41 -5.80 5.54 -5.59
N GLU A 42 -5.64 4.31 -5.15
CA GLU A 42 -6.63 3.64 -4.31
C GLU A 42 -5.97 2.99 -3.11
N VAL A 43 -6.63 3.06 -1.96
CA VAL A 43 -6.15 2.40 -0.76
C VAL A 43 -6.60 0.94 -0.74
N LEU A 44 -5.74 0.07 -0.22
CA LEU A 44 -6.09 -1.33 -0.02
C LEU A 44 -7.11 -1.45 1.11
N GLU A 45 -8.18 -2.20 0.85
CA GLU A 45 -9.31 -2.33 1.75
C GLU A 45 -9.44 -3.75 2.30
N ARG A 46 -10.07 -3.84 3.46
CA ARG A 46 -10.42 -5.13 4.06
C ARG A 46 -11.51 -5.79 3.22
N GLN A 47 -11.60 -7.11 3.33
CA GLN A 47 -12.60 -7.89 2.63
C GLN A 47 -14.03 -7.40 2.91
N ARG A 48 -14.28 -6.91 4.11
CA ARG A 48 -15.60 -6.40 4.53
C ARG A 48 -15.73 -4.89 4.38
N GLY A 49 -14.82 -4.27 3.65
CA GLY A 49 -14.81 -2.82 3.45
C GLY A 49 -13.99 -2.08 4.51
N GLY A 50 -13.71 -0.81 4.22
CA GLY A 50 -12.88 0.03 5.07
C GLY A 50 -11.38 -0.21 4.82
N VAL A 51 -10.58 0.79 5.19
CA VAL A 51 -9.13 0.75 4.99
C VAL A 51 -8.52 -0.41 5.76
N ARG A 52 -7.67 -1.18 5.08
CA ARG A 52 -6.91 -2.22 5.74
C ARG A 52 -5.65 -1.61 6.34
N VAL A 53 -5.49 -1.75 7.66
CA VAL A 53 -4.30 -1.29 8.37
C VAL A 53 -3.47 -2.51 8.77
N PHE A 54 -2.20 -2.51 8.35
CA PHE A 54 -1.26 -3.57 8.67
C PHE A 54 -0.46 -3.18 9.90
N ALA A 55 -0.34 -4.08 10.85
CA ALA A 55 0.36 -3.77 12.10
C ALA A 55 1.86 -3.56 11.89
N THR A 56 2.46 -4.20 10.88
CA THR A 56 3.91 -4.15 10.64
C THR A 56 4.22 -4.03 9.15
N LEU A 57 5.42 -3.55 8.84
CA LEU A 57 5.91 -3.54 7.46
C LEU A 57 6.14 -4.95 6.93
N ASP A 58 6.46 -5.91 7.79
CA ASP A 58 6.57 -7.30 7.37
C ASP A 58 5.25 -7.83 6.84
N ALA A 59 4.14 -7.47 7.48
CA ALA A 59 2.82 -7.85 7.02
C ALA A 59 2.49 -7.19 5.67
N VAL A 60 2.87 -5.92 5.49
CA VAL A 60 2.74 -5.23 4.20
C VAL A 60 3.53 -5.97 3.13
N ALA A 61 4.79 -6.31 3.42
CA ALA A 61 5.66 -7.00 2.46
C ALA A 61 5.06 -8.34 2.02
N ARG A 62 4.51 -9.11 2.95
CA ARG A 62 3.85 -10.39 2.62
C ARG A 62 2.64 -10.20 1.72
N ALA A 63 1.82 -9.19 2.00
CA ALA A 63 0.63 -8.90 1.19
C ALA A 63 1.03 -8.46 -0.22
N VAL A 64 2.03 -7.59 -0.34
CA VAL A 64 2.53 -7.08 -1.62
C VAL A 64 3.14 -8.23 -2.44
N ALA A 65 3.98 -9.06 -1.82
CA ALA A 65 4.58 -10.20 -2.48
C ALA A 65 3.51 -11.22 -2.90
N GLY A 66 2.54 -11.47 -2.03
CA GLY A 66 1.42 -12.37 -2.32
C GLY A 66 0.56 -11.92 -3.49
N ALA A 67 0.52 -10.61 -3.75
CA ALA A 67 -0.20 -10.05 -4.89
C ALA A 67 0.62 -10.11 -6.19
N GLY A 68 1.89 -10.51 -6.12
CA GLY A 68 2.74 -10.65 -7.30
C GLY A 68 3.66 -9.46 -7.54
N LEU A 69 3.80 -8.57 -6.57
CA LEU A 69 4.69 -7.41 -6.68
C LEU A 69 6.02 -7.70 -5.99
N SER A 70 7.08 -7.04 -6.47
CA SER A 70 8.43 -7.28 -5.97
C SER A 70 8.98 -6.15 -5.09
N ALA A 71 8.27 -5.04 -4.99
CA ALA A 71 8.75 -3.88 -4.25
C ALA A 71 7.61 -2.96 -3.88
N PHE A 72 7.85 -2.14 -2.85
CA PHE A 72 6.95 -1.06 -2.47
C PHE A 72 7.76 0.04 -1.80
N GLN A 73 7.22 1.26 -1.80
CA GLN A 73 7.83 2.41 -1.15
C GLN A 73 7.28 2.55 0.26
N VAL A 74 8.12 2.97 1.19
CA VAL A 74 7.73 3.25 2.56
C VAL A 74 7.86 4.74 2.79
N HIS A 75 6.77 5.37 3.22
CA HIS A 75 6.77 6.77 3.61
C HIS A 75 7.00 6.86 5.11
N VAL A 76 7.96 7.68 5.51
CA VAL A 76 8.32 7.82 6.92
C VAL A 76 7.87 9.16 7.51
N ALA A 77 7.44 10.08 6.67
CA ALA A 77 6.88 11.34 7.16
C ALA A 77 5.62 11.05 7.97
N GLY A 78 5.53 11.61 9.16
CA GLY A 78 4.42 11.36 10.06
C GLY A 78 4.56 10.12 10.93
N LEU A 79 5.67 9.38 10.77
CA LEU A 79 5.94 8.23 11.63
C LEU A 79 6.21 8.72 13.06
N ALA A 80 5.55 8.09 14.03
CA ALA A 80 5.67 8.48 15.44
C ALA A 80 7.14 8.40 15.88
N GLY A 81 7.65 9.47 16.49
CA GLY A 81 9.01 9.55 16.98
C GLY A 81 10.04 9.97 15.95
N ALA A 82 9.68 10.08 14.67
CA ALA A 82 10.62 10.43 13.62
C ALA A 82 11.24 11.82 13.84
N GLU A 83 10.44 12.80 14.25
CA GLU A 83 10.94 14.15 14.50
C GLU A 83 11.62 14.28 15.86
N ALA A 84 11.54 13.30 16.72
CA ALA A 84 12.19 13.32 18.02
C ALA A 84 13.65 12.87 17.95
N GLU A 85 14.09 12.41 16.80
CA GLU A 85 15.46 11.99 16.60
C GLU A 85 16.41 13.17 16.76
N PRO A 86 17.41 13.07 17.62
CA PRO A 86 18.40 14.15 17.72
C PRO A 86 19.20 14.23 16.43
N PRO A 87 19.59 15.41 16.06
CA PRO A 87 20.43 15.60 14.88
C PRO A 87 21.78 14.93 15.02
#